data_653d67d09cd33abf89b0a46cf989d7c2
#
_entry.id   653d67d09cd33abf89b0a46cf989d7c2
#
_cell.length_a   1.000
_cell.length_b   1.000
_cell.length_c   1.000
_cell.angle_alpha   90.00
_cell.angle_beta   90.00
_cell.angle_gamma   90.00
#
_symmetry.space_group_name_H-M   'P 1'
#
loop_
_entity.id
_entity.type
_entity.pdbx_description
1 polymer ?
#
loop_
_entity_poly.entity_id
_entity_poly.type
_entity_poly.pdbx_seq_one_letter_code
_entity_poly.pdbx_strand_id
1 'polypeptide(L)'
;MTLRVAAGTAAQRPTASDPADSKPSSFPVSVCETTLPANAKDVSVASRALPLPKAEPQRVAIVADTGCRMKKADNAFQACSDATVWPFATIAASIAKLNPDLVLHVGDYHYRENACPPDIAGCRNSPWGYGWDAWRADLFEPAAPLLAKAPWVVVRGNHEECAR
;
A
#
# COMPACT_ATOMS: atom_id res chain seq x y z
N MET A 1 -19.80 -5.31 -9.71
CA MET A 1 -18.45 -5.11 -9.11
C MET A 1 -17.74 -3.99 -9.83
N THR A 2 -17.14 -3.07 -9.13
CA THR A 2 -16.38 -1.98 -9.75
C THR A 2 -14.89 -2.30 -9.69
N LEU A 3 -14.23 -2.29 -10.83
CA LEU A 3 -12.77 -2.43 -10.93
C LEU A 3 -12.15 -1.04 -10.99
N ARG A 4 -11.19 -0.79 -10.11
CA ARG A 4 -10.35 0.41 -10.14
C ARG A 4 -8.92 0.04 -10.49
N VAL A 5 -8.38 0.72 -11.47
CA VAL A 5 -6.98 0.55 -11.89
C VAL A 5 -6.29 1.89 -11.80
N ALA A 6 -5.18 1.95 -11.08
CA ALA A 6 -4.30 3.10 -11.05
C ALA A 6 -3.06 2.83 -11.92
N ALA A 7 -2.78 3.72 -12.86
CA ALA A 7 -1.57 3.68 -13.68
C ALA A 7 -0.74 4.95 -13.42
N GLY A 8 0.56 4.79 -13.26
CA GLY A 8 1.48 5.91 -13.08
C GLY A 8 1.54 6.78 -14.35
N THR A 9 1.38 8.07 -14.19
CA THR A 9 1.63 9.10 -15.21
C THR A 9 2.73 10.04 -14.73
N ALA A 10 3.27 10.85 -15.65
CA ALA A 10 4.40 11.75 -15.36
C ALA A 10 4.22 12.58 -14.07
N ALA A 11 5.32 12.78 -13.36
CA ALA A 11 5.38 13.47 -12.09
C ALA A 11 4.66 14.83 -12.12
N GLN A 12 3.65 15.00 -11.27
CA GLN A 12 3.13 16.33 -10.97
C GLN A 12 4.17 17.10 -10.15
N ARG A 13 4.42 18.33 -10.57
CA ARG A 13 5.32 19.26 -9.91
C ARG A 13 4.75 19.57 -8.51
N PRO A 14 5.53 19.48 -7.43
CA PRO A 14 5.07 19.88 -6.11
C PRO A 14 4.64 21.34 -6.11
N THR A 15 3.46 21.64 -5.58
CA THR A 15 3.06 23.03 -5.29
C THR A 15 3.82 23.50 -4.05
N ALA A 16 4.54 24.59 -4.20
CA ALA A 16 5.33 25.19 -3.11
C ALA A 16 4.40 25.80 -2.06
N SER A 17 4.48 25.32 -0.83
CA SER A 17 4.21 26.04 0.42
C SER A 17 3.89 25.13 1.61
N ASP A 18 4.65 24.06 1.78
CA ASP A 18 4.54 23.26 3.01
C ASP A 18 5.59 23.69 4.05
N PRO A 19 5.27 23.64 5.36
CA PRO A 19 6.24 23.86 6.43
C PRO A 19 7.47 22.95 6.26
N ALA A 20 8.61 23.34 6.78
CA ALA A 20 9.88 22.63 6.61
C ALA A 20 9.88 21.14 7.01
N ASP A 21 8.89 20.72 7.79
CA ASP A 21 8.70 19.33 8.25
C ASP A 21 7.61 18.57 7.48
N SER A 22 7.01 19.14 6.44
CA SER A 22 5.99 18.49 5.63
C SER A 22 6.47 18.26 4.20
N LYS A 23 6.10 17.12 3.64
CA LYS A 23 6.35 16.79 2.25
C LYS A 23 5.03 16.83 1.48
N PRO A 24 4.95 17.54 0.34
CA PRO A 24 3.73 17.59 -0.45
C PRO A 24 3.23 16.21 -0.82
N SER A 25 1.94 15.96 -0.61
CA SER A 25 1.28 14.74 -1.08
C SER A 25 1.12 14.82 -2.59
N SER A 26 1.78 13.92 -3.31
CA SER A 26 1.71 13.82 -4.76
C SER A 26 1.29 12.43 -5.16
N PHE A 27 0.21 12.34 -5.95
CA PHE A 27 -0.29 11.08 -6.51
C PHE A 27 -0.28 11.17 -8.03
N PRO A 28 0.90 11.05 -8.67
CA PRO A 28 1.02 11.09 -10.12
C PRO A 28 0.53 9.78 -10.74
N VAL A 29 -0.72 9.43 -10.46
CA VAL A 29 -1.37 8.22 -10.94
C VAL A 29 -2.72 8.57 -11.55
N SER A 30 -3.05 7.95 -12.68
CA SER A 30 -4.39 7.99 -13.25
C SER A 30 -5.18 6.79 -12.75
N VAL A 31 -6.41 7.02 -12.34
CA VAL A 31 -7.32 5.97 -11.89
C VAL A 31 -8.35 5.74 -12.98
N CYS A 32 -8.48 4.50 -13.44
CA CYS A 32 -9.54 4.06 -14.34
C CYS A 32 -10.50 3.15 -13.58
N GLU A 33 -11.78 3.37 -13.75
CA GLU A 33 -12.83 2.56 -13.14
C GLU A 33 -13.71 1.93 -14.22
N THR A 34 -14.13 0.70 -13.99
CA THR A 34 -15.14 0.04 -14.81
C THR A 34 -16.00 -0.87 -13.93
N THR A 35 -17.26 -1.02 -14.32
CA THR A 35 -18.16 -1.98 -13.68
C THR A 35 -18.10 -3.30 -14.43
N LEU A 36 -17.80 -4.37 -13.73
CA LEU A 36 -17.78 -5.70 -14.31
C LEU A 36 -19.19 -6.29 -14.36
N PRO A 37 -19.55 -6.98 -15.46
CA PRO A 37 -20.76 -7.78 -15.50
C PRO A 37 -20.78 -8.82 -14.37
N ALA A 38 -21.99 -9.13 -13.87
CA ALA A 38 -22.14 -10.10 -12.77
C ALA A 38 -21.64 -11.51 -13.12
N ASN A 39 -21.64 -11.84 -14.42
CA ASN A 39 -21.19 -13.12 -14.96
C ASN A 39 -19.76 -13.09 -15.52
N ALA A 40 -18.98 -12.05 -15.24
CA ALA A 40 -17.59 -11.97 -15.69
C ALA A 40 -16.79 -13.15 -15.12
N LYS A 41 -16.14 -13.91 -16.02
CA LYS A 41 -15.31 -15.07 -15.65
C LYS A 41 -13.83 -14.74 -15.66
N ASP A 42 -13.44 -13.79 -16.51
CA ASP A 42 -12.06 -13.38 -16.71
C ASP A 42 -11.98 -11.87 -16.76
N VAL A 43 -10.98 -11.32 -16.08
CA VAL A 43 -10.64 -9.89 -16.11
C VAL A 43 -9.14 -9.77 -16.24
N SER A 44 -8.70 -8.89 -17.12
CA SER A 44 -7.29 -8.55 -17.26
C SER A 44 -7.08 -7.08 -17.47
N VAL A 45 -5.93 -6.57 -17.03
CA VAL A 45 -5.45 -5.21 -17.27
C VAL A 45 -4.02 -5.28 -17.78
N ALA A 46 -3.76 -4.63 -18.92
CA ALA A 46 -2.45 -4.67 -19.58
C ALA A 46 -1.89 -6.11 -19.69
N SER A 47 -2.73 -7.04 -20.16
CA SER A 47 -2.41 -8.47 -20.31
C SER A 47 -2.13 -9.23 -19.01
N ARG A 48 -2.35 -8.64 -17.85
CA ARG A 48 -2.29 -9.32 -16.55
C ARG A 48 -3.68 -9.72 -16.12
N ALA A 49 -3.87 -11.01 -15.89
CA ALA A 49 -5.11 -11.51 -15.29
C ALA A 49 -5.25 -10.97 -13.85
N LEU A 50 -6.46 -10.57 -13.51
CA LEU A 50 -6.80 -10.14 -12.15
C LEU A 50 -7.67 -11.20 -11.46
N PRO A 51 -7.43 -11.44 -10.17
CA PRO A 51 -8.25 -12.33 -9.40
C PRO A 51 -9.67 -11.76 -9.24
N LEU A 52 -10.68 -12.56 -9.52
CA LEU A 52 -12.07 -12.22 -9.26
C LEU A 52 -12.50 -12.70 -7.87
N PRO A 53 -13.35 -11.94 -7.16
CA PRO A 53 -13.88 -12.39 -5.88
C PRO A 53 -14.79 -13.61 -6.08
N LYS A 54 -14.65 -14.59 -5.20
CA LYS A 54 -15.57 -15.72 -5.12
C LYS A 54 -16.85 -15.29 -4.38
N ALA A 55 -17.99 -15.87 -4.76
CA ALA A 55 -19.25 -15.64 -4.03
C ALA A 55 -19.14 -16.11 -2.57
N GLU A 56 -18.43 -17.20 -2.35
CA GLU A 56 -18.17 -17.78 -1.01
C GLU A 56 -16.67 -18.03 -0.84
N PRO A 57 -15.93 -17.06 -0.30
CA PRO A 57 -14.51 -17.26 -0.01
C PRO A 57 -14.32 -18.27 1.13
N GLN A 58 -13.49 -19.27 0.91
CA GLN A 58 -13.19 -20.31 1.89
C GLN A 58 -11.92 -20.03 2.68
N ARG A 59 -10.99 -19.29 2.08
CA ARG A 59 -9.73 -18.86 2.71
C ARG A 59 -9.64 -17.35 2.68
N VAL A 60 -9.74 -16.75 3.86
CA VAL A 60 -9.61 -15.30 4.04
C VAL A 60 -8.32 -15.02 4.79
N ALA A 61 -7.45 -14.21 4.21
CA ALA A 61 -6.31 -13.67 4.91
C ALA A 61 -6.70 -12.33 5.55
N ILE A 62 -6.40 -12.15 6.83
CA ILE A 62 -6.62 -10.88 7.53
C ILE A 62 -5.26 -10.32 7.91
N VAL A 63 -5.02 -9.08 7.55
CA VAL A 63 -3.78 -8.34 7.84
C VAL A 63 -4.10 -6.95 8.36
N ALA A 64 -3.21 -6.40 9.17
CA ALA A 64 -3.32 -5.05 9.74
C ALA A 64 -1.91 -4.50 10.03
N ASP A 65 -1.81 -3.20 10.25
CA ASP A 65 -0.59 -2.55 10.76
C ASP A 65 0.67 -2.91 9.95
N THR A 66 0.56 -2.87 8.63
CA THR A 66 1.60 -3.40 7.74
C THR A 66 2.65 -2.39 7.33
N GLY A 67 2.42 -1.09 7.54
CA GLY A 67 3.35 -0.03 7.17
C GLY A 67 4.65 -0.02 8.00
N CYS A 68 5.71 0.56 7.46
CA CYS A 68 6.96 0.75 8.18
C CYS A 68 6.92 2.02 9.02
N ARG A 69 7.06 1.88 10.34
CA ARG A 69 6.88 3.00 11.25
C ARG A 69 8.01 4.01 11.20
N MET A 70 7.68 5.22 10.77
CA MET A 70 8.54 6.40 10.79
C MET A 70 7.75 7.57 11.36
N LYS A 71 7.77 7.73 12.70
CA LYS A 71 6.95 8.72 13.42
C LYS A 71 7.74 9.47 14.46
N LYS A 72 7.93 10.78 14.22
CA LYS A 72 8.71 11.68 15.07
C LYS A 72 8.08 11.85 16.45
N ALA A 73 6.75 11.96 16.53
CA ALA A 73 6.05 12.15 17.79
C ALA A 73 6.26 10.99 18.78
N ASP A 74 6.46 9.78 18.26
CA ASP A 74 6.67 8.57 19.07
C ASP A 74 8.16 8.22 19.19
N ASN A 75 9.06 9.03 18.61
CA ASN A 75 10.48 8.70 18.44
C ASN A 75 10.71 7.29 17.87
N ALA A 76 9.88 6.88 16.93
CA ALA A 76 9.88 5.54 16.38
C ALA A 76 10.26 5.56 14.89
N PHE A 77 11.42 4.98 14.57
CA PHE A 77 11.94 4.88 13.21
C PHE A 77 12.48 3.47 12.96
N GLN A 78 11.68 2.65 12.29
CA GLN A 78 12.06 1.29 11.93
C GLN A 78 13.09 1.27 10.79
N ALA A 79 13.86 0.21 10.72
CA ALA A 79 14.71 -0.10 9.58
C ALA A 79 13.85 -0.65 8.42
N CYS A 80 13.27 0.24 7.63
CA CYS A 80 12.33 -0.08 6.56
C CYS A 80 12.91 -0.92 5.40
N SER A 81 14.23 -0.98 5.29
CA SER A 81 14.93 -1.82 4.31
C SER A 81 15.36 -3.19 4.86
N ASP A 82 15.18 -3.43 6.15
CA ASP A 82 15.54 -4.68 6.81
C ASP A 82 14.32 -5.58 6.99
N ALA A 83 14.27 -6.67 6.24
CA ALA A 83 13.15 -7.61 6.27
C ALA A 83 12.98 -8.35 7.61
N THR A 84 13.97 -8.29 8.51
CA THR A 84 13.87 -8.85 9.86
C THR A 84 13.19 -7.88 10.82
N VAL A 85 13.32 -6.58 10.58
CA VAL A 85 12.72 -5.50 11.38
C VAL A 85 11.33 -5.12 10.84
N TRP A 86 11.19 -5.10 9.52
CA TRP A 86 9.92 -4.85 8.84
C TRP A 86 9.62 -5.97 7.83
N PRO A 87 9.00 -7.09 8.27
CA PRO A 87 8.89 -8.32 7.49
C PRO A 87 7.68 -8.36 6.54
N PHE A 88 6.97 -7.27 6.28
CA PHE A 88 5.70 -7.31 5.55
C PHE A 88 5.82 -7.95 4.16
N ALA A 89 6.88 -7.68 3.39
CA ALA A 89 7.09 -8.33 2.10
C ALA A 89 7.18 -9.87 2.20
N THR A 90 7.87 -10.36 3.23
CA THR A 90 8.01 -11.80 3.51
C THR A 90 6.68 -12.41 3.94
N ILE A 91 5.92 -11.71 4.78
CA ILE A 91 4.58 -12.12 5.22
C ILE A 91 3.63 -12.18 4.03
N ALA A 92 3.57 -11.13 3.21
CA ALA A 92 2.71 -11.07 2.03
C ALA A 92 3.03 -12.20 1.02
N ALA A 93 4.32 -12.46 0.77
CA ALA A 93 4.74 -13.56 -0.08
C ALA A 93 4.36 -14.93 0.50
N SER A 94 4.41 -15.09 1.81
CA SER A 94 4.01 -16.33 2.50
C SER A 94 2.51 -16.55 2.44
N ILE A 95 1.71 -15.51 2.66
CA ILE A 95 0.25 -15.56 2.52
C ILE A 95 -0.14 -15.87 1.07
N ALA A 96 0.55 -15.28 0.09
CA ALA A 96 0.28 -15.55 -1.32
C ALA A 96 0.44 -17.02 -1.71
N LYS A 97 1.38 -17.75 -1.08
CA LYS A 97 1.56 -19.20 -1.28
C LYS A 97 0.39 -20.04 -0.77
N LEU A 98 -0.37 -19.52 0.18
CA LEU A 98 -1.58 -20.18 0.70
C LEU A 98 -2.78 -20.06 -0.24
N ASN A 99 -2.65 -19.30 -1.34
CA ASN A 99 -3.70 -19.00 -2.31
C ASN A 99 -5.03 -18.58 -1.63
N PRO A 100 -5.07 -17.44 -0.93
CA PRO A 100 -6.29 -16.94 -0.33
C PRO A 100 -7.33 -16.58 -1.41
N ASP A 101 -8.59 -16.67 -1.06
CA ASP A 101 -9.71 -16.26 -1.91
C ASP A 101 -10.03 -14.77 -1.75
N LEU A 102 -9.66 -14.22 -0.60
CA LEU A 102 -9.88 -12.83 -0.22
C LEU A 102 -8.80 -12.40 0.77
N VAL A 103 -8.36 -11.17 0.64
CA VAL A 103 -7.55 -10.48 1.65
C VAL A 103 -8.38 -9.37 2.26
N LEU A 104 -8.47 -9.34 3.58
CA LEU A 104 -9.06 -8.26 4.36
C LEU A 104 -7.93 -7.51 5.07
N HIS A 105 -7.68 -6.28 4.66
CA HIS A 105 -6.75 -5.39 5.36
C HIS A 105 -7.55 -4.45 6.26
N VAL A 106 -7.39 -4.60 7.57
CA VAL A 106 -8.23 -3.90 8.54
C VAL A 106 -7.65 -2.58 9.03
N GLY A 107 -6.86 -1.93 8.18
CA GLY A 107 -6.36 -0.57 8.40
C GLY A 107 -4.89 -0.51 8.77
N ASP A 108 -4.39 0.72 8.86
CA ASP A 108 -3.01 1.06 9.21
C ASP A 108 -1.96 0.41 8.29
N TYR A 109 -2.11 0.69 7.00
CA TYR A 109 -1.18 0.22 5.97
C TYR A 109 -0.16 1.30 5.56
N HIS A 110 -0.21 2.49 6.17
CA HIS A 110 0.71 3.58 5.93
C HIS A 110 1.26 4.13 7.26
N TYR A 111 2.58 4.04 7.47
CA TYR A 111 3.25 4.48 8.70
C TYR A 111 4.48 5.37 8.47
N ARG A 112 4.80 5.71 7.22
CA ARG A 112 5.95 6.58 6.87
C ARG A 112 5.60 8.06 7.01
N GLU A 113 5.19 8.48 8.20
CA GLU A 113 4.65 9.82 8.44
C GLU A 113 5.71 10.92 8.38
N ASN A 114 6.93 10.64 8.85
CA ASN A 114 8.00 11.65 8.96
C ASN A 114 9.29 11.22 8.27
N ALA A 115 10.11 12.22 7.92
CA ALA A 115 11.45 11.97 7.39
C ALA A 115 12.31 11.18 8.37
N CYS A 116 13.13 10.26 7.83
CA CYS A 116 14.14 9.56 8.61
C CYS A 116 15.17 10.55 9.15
N PRO A 117 15.46 10.57 10.46
CA PRO A 117 16.54 11.37 11.02
C PRO A 117 17.89 10.99 10.41
N PRO A 118 18.81 11.98 10.21
CA PRO A 118 20.08 11.73 9.53
C PRO A 118 21.01 10.77 10.27
N ASP A 119 20.86 10.68 11.59
CA ASP A 119 21.62 9.81 12.49
C ASP A 119 21.10 8.38 12.55
N ILE A 120 19.88 8.11 12.01
CA ILE A 120 19.29 6.76 11.99
C ILE A 120 19.55 6.10 10.63
N ALA A 121 20.49 5.18 10.59
CA ALA A 121 20.86 4.49 9.34
C ALA A 121 19.75 3.58 8.78
N GLY A 122 18.96 2.95 9.65
CA GLY A 122 18.00 1.91 9.27
C GLY A 122 16.84 2.38 8.39
N CYS A 123 16.44 3.63 8.48
CA CYS A 123 15.41 4.23 7.63
C CYS A 123 15.93 5.22 6.59
N ARG A 124 17.27 5.33 6.45
CA ARG A 124 17.90 6.28 5.53
C ARG A 124 17.39 6.11 4.11
N ASN A 125 17.10 7.24 3.45
CA ASN A 125 16.55 7.30 2.09
C ASN A 125 15.15 6.66 1.93
N SER A 126 14.48 6.28 3.01
CA SER A 126 13.10 5.82 2.92
C SER A 126 12.17 6.95 2.46
N PRO A 127 11.26 6.70 1.53
CA PRO A 127 10.20 7.65 1.22
C PRO A 127 9.31 7.85 2.45
N TRP A 128 8.78 9.07 2.58
CA TRP A 128 7.95 9.48 3.71
C TRP A 128 6.91 10.51 3.31
N GLY A 129 5.98 10.81 4.21
CA GLY A 129 4.83 11.69 3.95
C GLY A 129 3.67 10.91 3.35
N TYR A 130 2.65 11.62 2.87
CA TYR A 130 1.39 11.02 2.42
C TYR A 130 1.28 10.95 0.88
N GLY A 131 2.41 11.03 0.17
CA GLY A 131 2.47 10.92 -1.28
C GLY A 131 2.53 9.48 -1.79
N TRP A 132 2.39 9.33 -3.09
CA TRP A 132 2.41 8.03 -3.77
C TRP A 132 3.67 7.20 -3.51
N ASP A 133 4.83 7.84 -3.39
CA ASP A 133 6.09 7.18 -3.12
C ASP A 133 6.09 6.45 -1.76
N ALA A 134 5.53 7.08 -0.72
CA ALA A 134 5.40 6.48 0.61
C ALA A 134 4.36 5.35 0.61
N TRP A 135 3.19 5.57 0.00
CA TRP A 135 2.16 4.54 -0.14
C TRP A 135 2.64 3.33 -0.94
N ARG A 136 3.36 3.58 -2.02
CA ARG A 136 3.94 2.54 -2.84
C ARG A 136 4.92 1.68 -2.04
N ALA A 137 5.79 2.32 -1.25
CA ALA A 137 6.79 1.64 -0.44
C ALA A 137 6.19 0.88 0.75
N ASP A 138 5.12 1.39 1.38
CA ASP A 138 4.52 0.73 2.55
C ASP A 138 3.55 -0.39 2.17
N LEU A 139 2.81 -0.25 1.07
CA LEU A 139 1.76 -1.20 0.73
C LEU A 139 2.00 -1.88 -0.62
N PHE A 140 2.05 -1.13 -1.70
CA PHE A 140 1.91 -1.71 -3.04
C PHE A 140 3.10 -2.58 -3.45
N GLU A 141 4.33 -2.16 -3.17
CA GLU A 141 5.52 -2.95 -3.49
C GLU A 141 5.65 -4.21 -2.62
N PRO A 142 5.60 -4.12 -1.28
CA PRO A 142 5.73 -5.31 -0.44
C PRO A 142 4.56 -6.28 -0.57
N ALA A 143 3.34 -5.78 -0.84
CA ALA A 143 2.17 -6.61 -1.03
C ALA A 143 2.01 -7.15 -2.46
N ALA A 144 2.84 -6.77 -3.43
CA ALA A 144 2.65 -7.09 -4.85
C ALA A 144 2.36 -8.58 -5.13
N PRO A 145 3.06 -9.56 -4.52
CA PRO A 145 2.77 -10.98 -4.73
C PRO A 145 1.37 -11.36 -4.27
N LEU A 146 0.88 -10.76 -3.18
CA LEU A 146 -0.42 -11.06 -2.61
C LEU A 146 -1.55 -10.30 -3.33
N LEU A 147 -1.30 -9.06 -3.77
CA LEU A 147 -2.20 -8.29 -4.63
C LEU A 147 -2.50 -9.01 -5.95
N ALA A 148 -1.53 -9.73 -6.49
CA ALA A 148 -1.69 -10.52 -7.71
C ALA A 148 -2.48 -11.83 -7.50
N LYS A 149 -2.71 -12.24 -6.25
CA LYS A 149 -3.31 -13.56 -5.92
C LYS A 149 -4.77 -13.50 -5.56
N ALA A 150 -5.22 -12.46 -4.89
CA ALA A 150 -6.58 -12.38 -4.38
C ALA A 150 -7.13 -10.95 -4.45
N PRO A 151 -8.45 -10.79 -4.54
CA PRO A 151 -9.10 -9.51 -4.31
C PRO A 151 -8.86 -9.03 -2.87
N TRP A 152 -8.82 -7.71 -2.71
CA TRP A 152 -8.65 -7.08 -1.41
C TRP A 152 -9.88 -6.28 -1.02
N VAL A 153 -10.24 -6.36 0.24
CA VAL A 153 -11.11 -5.41 0.93
C VAL A 153 -10.25 -4.64 1.91
N VAL A 154 -10.25 -3.33 1.78
CA VAL A 154 -9.46 -2.44 2.62
C VAL A 154 -10.37 -1.62 3.53
N VAL A 155 -9.99 -1.53 4.79
CA VAL A 155 -10.64 -0.70 5.79
C VAL A 155 -9.66 0.41 6.16
N ARG A 156 -10.15 1.63 6.30
CA ARG A 156 -9.34 2.75 6.73
C ARG A 156 -8.97 2.60 8.21
N GLY A 157 -7.70 2.74 8.53
CA GLY A 157 -7.19 2.88 9.88
C GLY A 157 -7.04 4.34 10.30
N ASN A 158 -6.48 4.57 11.48
CA ASN A 158 -6.25 5.92 11.98
C ASN A 158 -4.97 6.58 11.40
N HIS A 159 -4.06 5.80 10.81
CA HIS A 159 -2.87 6.32 10.14
C HIS A 159 -3.11 6.75 8.68
N GLU A 160 -4.25 6.39 8.08
CA GLU A 160 -4.66 6.83 6.74
C GLU A 160 -5.43 8.15 6.76
N GLU A 161 -5.23 9.00 7.74
CA GLU A 161 -5.83 10.34 7.75
C GLU A 161 -5.11 11.28 6.78
N CYS A 162 -5.71 11.50 5.62
CA CYS A 162 -5.21 12.41 4.59
C CYS A 162 -5.43 13.91 4.89
N ALA A 163 -5.91 14.24 6.06
CA ALA A 163 -6.43 15.58 6.40
C ALA A 163 -5.64 16.26 7.55
N ARG A 164 -4.31 16.13 7.54
CA ARG A 164 -3.49 16.95 8.45
C ARG A 164 -2.48 17.77 7.67
#